data_351ecc276b80356e29c65a5071bc901a
#
_entry.id   351ecc276b80356e29c65a5071bc901a
#
_cell.length_a   1.000
_cell.length_b   1.000
_cell.length_c   1.000
_cell.angle_alpha   90.00
_cell.angle_beta   90.00
_cell.angle_gamma   90.00
#
_symmetry.space_group_name_H-M   'P 1'
#
loop_
_entity.id
_entity.type
_entity.pdbx_description
1 polymer ?
#
loop_
_entity_poly.entity_id
_entity_poly.type
_entity_poly.pdbx_seq_one_letter_code
_entity_poly.pdbx_strand_id
1 'polypeptide(L)'
;MSDLKENNKLSEKVEEYTKRPVGRPGNKPVIKFLSFQYRAESWEHERRIVVKIEHHKGELFPRIGYIVTSLRWDNRKVVKFYNKRGTCEQWIKEGKYALNWTKLSCQGFEENEVRLRLFIMAYNLGNIFRTLALPEGIQDWSLRTIQLKLIKIGGRLIRHARYYHMLLAEVSIKEWIWRGIMNKISQLCPAPSG
;
A
#
# COMPACT_ATOMS: atom_id res chain seq x y z
N MET A 1 5.02 -3.29 -18.39
CA MET A 1 3.73 -2.58 -18.36
C MET A 1 3.96 -1.16 -17.89
N SER A 2 3.36 -0.20 -18.54
CA SER A 2 3.45 1.23 -18.19
C SER A 2 2.10 1.91 -18.44
N ASP A 3 1.86 3.00 -17.73
CA ASP A 3 0.75 3.89 -17.99
C ASP A 3 1.05 4.74 -19.22
N LEU A 4 0.06 5.01 -20.04
CA LEU A 4 0.17 5.83 -21.22
C LEU A 4 -0.75 7.04 -21.08
N LYS A 5 -0.19 8.22 -21.26
CA LYS A 5 -0.98 9.45 -21.25
C LYS A 5 -1.93 9.47 -22.44
N GLU A 6 -3.13 9.95 -22.21
CA GLU A 6 -4.15 10.15 -23.23
C GLU A 6 -3.65 11.11 -24.31
N ASN A 7 -4.01 10.81 -25.55
CA ASN A 7 -3.82 11.69 -26.71
C ASN A 7 -5.01 11.58 -27.66
N ASN A 8 -5.15 12.51 -28.60
CA ASN A 8 -6.31 12.57 -29.49
C ASN A 8 -6.56 11.27 -30.26
N LYS A 9 -5.51 10.60 -30.76
CA LYS A 9 -5.62 9.31 -31.49
C LYS A 9 -6.13 8.16 -30.60
N LEU A 10 -5.82 8.20 -29.29
CA LEU A 10 -6.33 7.21 -28.32
C LEU A 10 -7.76 7.52 -27.91
N SER A 11 -8.08 8.79 -27.71
CA SER A 11 -9.44 9.24 -27.36
C SER A 11 -10.43 8.88 -28.45
N GLU A 12 -10.11 9.11 -29.74
CA GLU A 12 -10.95 8.72 -30.88
C GLU A 12 -11.27 7.21 -30.89
N LYS A 13 -10.26 6.36 -30.60
CA LYS A 13 -10.45 4.89 -30.57
C LYS A 13 -11.37 4.40 -29.45
N VAL A 14 -11.56 5.16 -28.41
CA VAL A 14 -12.39 4.79 -27.25
C VAL A 14 -13.65 5.61 -27.12
N GLU A 15 -13.86 6.62 -27.96
CA GLU A 15 -14.98 7.57 -27.89
C GLU A 15 -16.35 6.88 -27.83
N GLU A 16 -16.56 5.87 -28.65
CA GLU A 16 -17.82 5.11 -28.69
C GLU A 16 -18.12 4.43 -27.33
N TYR A 17 -17.10 4.01 -26.63
CA TYR A 17 -17.20 3.28 -25.35
C TYR A 17 -17.31 4.23 -24.15
N THR A 18 -17.05 5.52 -24.32
CA THR A 18 -17.15 6.55 -23.27
C THR A 18 -18.60 6.98 -23.03
N LYS A 19 -19.49 6.64 -23.97
CA LYS A 19 -20.93 6.93 -23.82
C LYS A 19 -21.46 6.28 -22.54
N ARG A 20 -22.18 7.09 -21.77
CA ARG A 20 -22.77 6.68 -20.50
C ARG A 20 -23.74 5.52 -20.71
N PRO A 21 -23.70 4.48 -19.85
CA PRO A 21 -24.72 3.43 -19.89
C PRO A 21 -26.11 4.02 -19.70
N VAL A 22 -27.08 3.53 -20.49
CA VAL A 22 -28.48 3.94 -20.40
C VAL A 22 -29.07 3.40 -19.09
N GLY A 23 -29.85 4.23 -18.39
CA GLY A 23 -30.57 3.84 -17.17
C GLY A 23 -30.12 4.62 -15.92
N ARG A 24 -30.79 4.33 -14.79
CA ARG A 24 -30.46 4.97 -13.50
C ARG A 24 -29.08 4.50 -13.01
N PRO A 25 -28.15 5.40 -12.69
CA PRO A 25 -26.82 5.01 -12.24
C PRO A 25 -26.89 4.27 -10.90
N GLY A 26 -26.30 3.08 -10.86
CA GLY A 26 -26.16 2.30 -9.65
C GLY A 26 -25.12 2.92 -8.69
N ASN A 27 -25.06 2.42 -7.45
CA ASN A 27 -24.07 2.88 -6.46
C ASN A 27 -22.65 2.37 -6.78
N LYS A 28 -22.53 1.31 -7.57
CA LYS A 28 -21.22 0.79 -8.01
C LYS A 28 -20.85 1.35 -9.37
N PRO A 29 -19.56 1.65 -9.63
CA PRO A 29 -19.12 2.13 -10.93
C PRO A 29 -19.32 1.04 -12.02
N VAL A 30 -19.74 1.47 -13.21
CA VAL A 30 -19.77 0.59 -14.38
C VAL A 30 -18.40 0.62 -15.03
N ILE A 31 -17.78 -0.56 -15.16
CA ILE A 31 -16.43 -0.69 -15.66
C ILE A 31 -16.46 -1.47 -16.97
N LYS A 32 -15.89 -0.87 -18.02
CA LYS A 32 -15.67 -1.49 -19.33
C LYS A 32 -14.17 -1.71 -19.54
N PHE A 33 -13.84 -2.80 -20.24
CA PHE A 33 -12.46 -3.11 -20.63
C PHE A 33 -12.38 -3.34 -22.11
N LEU A 34 -11.38 -2.73 -22.75
CA LEU A 34 -11.08 -2.84 -24.17
C LEU A 34 -9.61 -3.19 -24.36
N SER A 35 -9.27 -3.72 -25.53
CA SER A 35 -7.88 -3.81 -25.94
C SER A 35 -7.73 -3.71 -27.45
N PHE A 36 -6.69 -3.02 -27.90
CA PHE A 36 -6.34 -2.85 -29.29
C PHE A 36 -4.83 -2.71 -29.46
N GLN A 37 -4.36 -2.84 -30.71
CA GLN A 37 -2.98 -2.54 -31.07
C GLN A 37 -2.86 -1.06 -31.38
N TYR A 38 -1.78 -0.46 -30.90
CA TYR A 38 -1.49 0.95 -31.11
C TYR A 38 0.01 1.17 -31.28
N ARG A 39 0.37 2.09 -32.17
CA ARG A 39 1.73 2.53 -32.39
C ARG A 39 1.81 4.04 -32.13
N ALA A 40 2.57 4.42 -31.13
CA ALA A 40 2.94 5.82 -30.94
C ALA A 40 4.03 6.20 -31.94
N GLU A 41 4.18 7.49 -32.27
CA GLU A 41 5.17 7.98 -33.23
C GLU A 41 6.61 7.62 -32.84
N SER A 42 6.89 7.60 -31.55
CA SER A 42 8.20 7.23 -31.00
C SER A 42 8.44 5.71 -30.87
N TRP A 43 7.47 4.88 -31.23
CA TRP A 43 7.61 3.43 -31.08
C TRP A 43 7.97 2.76 -32.39
N GLU A 44 8.94 1.87 -32.32
CA GLU A 44 9.37 1.07 -33.49
C GLU A 44 8.29 0.08 -33.92
N HIS A 45 7.59 -0.54 -32.94
CA HIS A 45 6.58 -1.55 -33.20
C HIS A 45 5.26 -1.23 -32.51
N GLU A 46 4.17 -1.78 -33.02
CA GLU A 46 2.87 -1.74 -32.38
C GLU A 46 2.89 -2.51 -31.05
N ARG A 47 2.16 -1.98 -30.08
CA ARG A 47 2.01 -2.60 -28.77
C ARG A 47 0.54 -2.69 -28.39
N ARG A 48 0.21 -3.75 -27.66
CA ARG A 48 -1.13 -3.93 -27.10
C ARG A 48 -1.39 -2.89 -26.02
N ILE A 49 -2.50 -2.18 -26.15
CA ILE A 49 -3.04 -1.29 -25.12
C ILE A 49 -4.29 -1.94 -24.54
N VAL A 50 -4.37 -2.01 -23.23
CA VAL A 50 -5.58 -2.35 -22.49
C VAL A 50 -6.14 -1.08 -21.89
N VAL A 51 -7.42 -0.82 -22.15
CA VAL A 51 -8.12 0.38 -21.66
C VAL A 51 -9.15 -0.03 -20.61
N LYS A 52 -9.17 0.72 -19.52
CA LYS A 52 -10.20 0.62 -18.48
C LYS A 52 -11.01 1.91 -18.49
N ILE A 53 -12.31 1.81 -18.65
CA ILE A 53 -13.26 2.93 -18.62
C ILE A 53 -14.17 2.74 -17.43
N GLU A 54 -14.25 3.71 -16.54
CA GLU A 54 -15.04 3.67 -15.32
C GLU A 54 -16.05 4.83 -15.31
N HIS A 55 -17.34 4.50 -15.23
CA HIS A 55 -18.40 5.46 -15.04
C HIS A 55 -18.83 5.47 -13.57
N HIS A 56 -18.52 6.54 -12.86
CA HIS A 56 -18.92 6.72 -11.47
C HIS A 56 -20.22 7.51 -11.37
N LYS A 57 -20.98 7.22 -10.32
CA LYS A 57 -22.21 7.98 -10.02
C LYS A 57 -21.84 9.42 -9.69
N GLY A 58 -22.52 10.38 -10.38
CA GLY A 58 -22.29 11.80 -10.14
C GLY A 58 -21.15 12.43 -10.95
N GLU A 59 -20.30 11.65 -11.62
CA GLU A 59 -19.29 12.18 -12.52
C GLU A 59 -19.84 12.35 -13.94
N LEU A 60 -19.56 13.48 -14.58
CA LEU A 60 -20.03 13.79 -15.92
C LEU A 60 -19.28 12.98 -16.99
N PHE A 61 -17.96 12.83 -16.81
CA PHE A 61 -17.07 12.11 -17.72
C PHE A 61 -16.57 10.81 -17.10
N PRO A 62 -16.35 9.76 -17.90
CA PRO A 62 -15.72 8.53 -17.42
C PRO A 62 -14.25 8.75 -17.10
N ARG A 63 -13.72 7.99 -16.14
CA ARG A 63 -12.29 7.87 -15.91
C ARG A 63 -11.72 6.83 -16.86
N ILE A 64 -10.70 7.21 -17.64
CA ILE A 64 -10.09 6.34 -18.63
C ILE A 64 -8.63 6.12 -18.25
N GLY A 65 -8.20 4.86 -18.21
CA GLY A 65 -6.81 4.49 -18.00
C GLY A 65 -6.30 3.62 -19.14
N TYR A 66 -5.12 3.95 -19.68
CA TYR A 66 -4.48 3.23 -20.77
C TYR A 66 -3.24 2.50 -20.28
N ILE A 67 -3.17 1.19 -20.44
CA ILE A 67 -2.07 0.35 -20.00
C ILE A 67 -1.41 -0.31 -21.19
N VAL A 68 -0.14 -0.02 -21.42
CA VAL A 68 0.68 -0.69 -22.45
C VAL A 68 1.19 -2.01 -21.90
N THR A 69 1.03 -3.09 -22.64
CA THR A 69 1.44 -4.42 -22.19
C THR A 69 1.85 -5.33 -23.35
N SER A 70 2.81 -6.21 -23.09
CA SER A 70 3.13 -7.36 -23.94
C SER A 70 2.41 -8.64 -23.50
N LEU A 71 1.70 -8.61 -22.35
CA LEU A 71 1.01 -9.78 -21.82
C LEU A 71 -0.23 -10.11 -22.66
N ARG A 72 -0.43 -11.40 -22.97
CA ARG A 72 -1.59 -11.92 -23.69
C ARG A 72 -2.76 -12.30 -22.78
N TRP A 73 -2.74 -11.85 -21.52
CA TRP A 73 -3.79 -12.14 -20.56
C TRP A 73 -5.09 -11.43 -20.88
N ASP A 74 -6.17 -11.90 -20.25
CA ASP A 74 -7.45 -11.18 -20.24
C ASP A 74 -7.31 -9.74 -19.72
N ASN A 75 -8.09 -8.81 -20.28
CA ASN A 75 -8.02 -7.40 -19.94
C ASN A 75 -8.16 -7.11 -18.45
N ARG A 76 -9.10 -7.79 -17.77
CA ARG A 76 -9.30 -7.64 -16.32
C ARG A 76 -8.09 -8.10 -15.52
N LYS A 77 -7.46 -9.21 -15.93
CA LYS A 77 -6.24 -9.72 -15.28
C LYS A 77 -5.09 -8.74 -15.44
N VAL A 78 -4.92 -8.16 -16.63
CA VAL A 78 -3.90 -7.15 -16.91
C VAL A 78 -4.09 -5.94 -16.00
N VAL A 79 -5.30 -5.38 -15.92
CA VAL A 79 -5.61 -4.22 -15.08
C VAL A 79 -5.41 -4.55 -13.59
N LYS A 80 -5.88 -5.72 -13.13
CA LYS A 80 -5.68 -6.15 -11.73
C LYS A 80 -4.20 -6.29 -11.38
N PHE A 81 -3.40 -6.81 -12.29
CA PHE A 81 -1.96 -6.93 -12.11
C PHE A 81 -1.28 -5.56 -12.09
N TYR A 82 -1.65 -4.68 -13.01
CA TYR A 82 -1.11 -3.32 -13.06
C TYR A 82 -1.42 -2.52 -11.78
N ASN A 83 -2.63 -2.64 -11.26
CA ASN A 83 -3.04 -1.94 -10.03
C ASN A 83 -2.23 -2.37 -8.79
N LYS A 84 -1.58 -3.56 -8.80
CA LYS A 84 -0.65 -3.95 -7.73
C LYS A 84 0.58 -3.05 -7.64
N ARG A 85 0.91 -2.30 -8.70
CA ARG A 85 1.95 -1.28 -8.68
C ARG A 85 1.69 -0.21 -7.60
N GLY A 86 0.44 0.23 -7.45
CA GLY A 86 0.06 1.19 -6.41
C GLY A 86 0.36 0.68 -5.00
N THR A 87 0.28 -0.62 -4.78
CA THR A 87 0.66 -1.23 -3.49
C THR A 87 2.15 -1.10 -3.21
N CYS A 88 3.01 -1.32 -4.23
CA CYS A 88 4.46 -1.13 -4.08
C CYS A 88 4.81 0.33 -3.80
N GLU A 89 4.17 1.27 -4.50
CA GLU A 89 4.35 2.71 -4.24
C GLU A 89 3.92 3.10 -2.83
N GLN A 90 2.85 2.50 -2.32
CA GLN A 90 2.38 2.72 -0.96
C GLN A 90 3.39 2.18 0.07
N TRP A 91 3.98 1.01 -0.15
CA TRP A 91 5.03 0.48 0.73
C TRP A 91 6.28 1.35 0.73
N ILE A 92 6.71 1.85 -0.44
CA ILE A 92 7.83 2.78 -0.53
C ILE A 92 7.52 4.08 0.23
N LYS A 93 6.32 4.62 0.08
CA LYS A 93 5.87 5.79 0.84
C LYS A 93 5.85 5.52 2.35
N GLU A 94 5.37 4.36 2.76
CA GLU A 94 5.33 3.97 4.17
C GLU A 94 6.75 3.93 4.77
N GLY A 95 7.72 3.30 4.11
CA GLY A 95 9.11 3.31 4.56
C GLY A 95 9.71 4.71 4.61
N LYS A 96 9.39 5.55 3.63
CA LYS A 96 9.83 6.95 3.62
C LYS A 96 9.30 7.76 4.80
N TYR A 97 8.02 7.61 5.14
CA TYR A 97 7.39 8.42 6.19
C TYR A 97 7.53 7.83 7.60
N ALA A 98 7.54 6.50 7.73
CA ALA A 98 7.67 5.86 9.03
C ALA A 98 9.12 5.77 9.51
N LEU A 99 10.05 5.44 8.60
CA LEU A 99 11.45 5.19 8.94
C LEU A 99 12.42 6.25 8.43
N ASN A 100 11.95 7.17 7.57
CA ASN A 100 12.78 8.19 6.94
C ASN A 100 13.98 7.62 6.15
N TRP A 101 13.83 6.46 5.51
CA TRP A 101 14.91 5.76 4.82
C TRP A 101 15.56 6.52 3.66
N THR A 102 14.94 7.62 3.21
CA THR A 102 15.52 8.55 2.23
C THR A 102 16.44 9.61 2.85
N LYS A 103 16.51 9.69 4.19
CA LYS A 103 17.42 10.60 4.88
C LYS A 103 18.78 9.94 5.09
N LEU A 104 19.54 9.89 4.01
CA LEU A 104 20.90 9.39 4.00
C LEU A 104 21.83 10.59 4.21
N SER A 105 22.34 10.77 5.43
CA SER A 105 23.09 11.96 5.87
C SER A 105 24.58 11.69 6.12
N CYS A 106 25.09 10.52 5.74
CA CYS A 106 26.52 10.25 5.79
C CYS A 106 27.22 10.83 4.55
N GLN A 107 28.50 11.13 4.67
CA GLN A 107 29.28 11.69 3.56
C GLN A 107 29.64 10.64 2.51
N GLY A 108 29.94 9.42 2.94
CA GLY A 108 30.32 8.33 2.07
C GLY A 108 29.13 7.50 1.55
N PHE A 109 29.34 6.83 0.44
CA PHE A 109 28.34 5.96 -0.17
C PHE A 109 28.13 4.69 0.68
N GLU A 110 29.20 4.09 1.16
CA GLU A 110 29.14 2.83 1.92
C GLU A 110 28.38 2.98 3.23
N GLU A 111 28.62 4.06 3.96
CA GLU A 111 27.90 4.35 5.21
C GLU A 111 26.41 4.59 4.97
N ASN A 112 26.07 5.24 3.87
CA ASN A 112 24.67 5.43 3.47
C ASN A 112 24.02 4.11 3.06
N GLU A 113 24.76 3.19 2.41
CA GLU A 113 24.28 1.85 2.07
C GLU A 113 23.97 1.05 3.34
N VAL A 114 24.90 1.02 4.30
CA VAL A 114 24.67 0.35 5.59
C VAL A 114 23.44 0.92 6.30
N ARG A 115 23.32 2.24 6.33
CA ARG A 115 22.17 2.92 6.91
C ARG A 115 20.86 2.55 6.23
N LEU A 116 20.84 2.49 4.89
CA LEU A 116 19.68 2.05 4.14
C LEU A 116 19.29 0.60 4.47
N ARG A 117 20.28 -0.30 4.57
CA ARG A 117 20.06 -1.71 4.95
C ARG A 117 19.44 -1.81 6.34
N LEU A 118 19.89 -1.01 7.32
CA LEU A 118 19.28 -0.96 8.66
C LEU A 118 17.83 -0.47 8.61
N PHE A 119 17.52 0.52 7.80
CA PHE A 119 16.13 0.95 7.60
C PHE A 119 15.26 -0.14 6.98
N ILE A 120 15.78 -0.90 6.00
CA ILE A 120 15.07 -2.04 5.41
C ILE A 120 14.82 -3.13 6.44
N MET A 121 15.79 -3.44 7.30
CA MET A 121 15.60 -4.38 8.41
C MET A 121 14.51 -3.92 9.37
N ALA A 122 14.54 -2.64 9.76
CA ALA A 122 13.52 -2.06 10.64
C ALA A 122 12.12 -2.09 9.99
N TYR A 123 12.04 -1.86 8.68
CA TYR A 123 10.79 -1.98 7.92
C TYR A 123 10.25 -3.42 7.94
N ASN A 124 11.10 -4.39 7.68
CA ASN A 124 10.73 -5.80 7.70
C ASN A 124 10.31 -6.25 9.10
N LEU A 125 11.04 -5.84 10.14
CA LEU A 125 10.68 -6.12 11.53
C LEU A 125 9.31 -5.51 11.88
N GLY A 126 9.03 -4.29 11.45
CA GLY A 126 7.73 -3.65 11.61
C GLY A 126 6.60 -4.43 10.91
N ASN A 127 6.85 -5.00 9.73
CA ASN A 127 5.87 -5.84 9.03
C ASN A 127 5.66 -7.19 9.72
N ILE A 128 6.74 -7.81 10.21
CA ILE A 128 6.65 -9.04 11.02
C ILE A 128 5.82 -8.78 12.28
N PHE A 129 6.10 -7.71 13.00
CA PHE A 129 5.33 -7.31 14.17
C PHE A 129 3.84 -7.10 13.83
N ARG A 130 3.55 -6.40 12.73
CA ARG A 130 2.18 -6.18 12.25
C ARG A 130 1.43 -7.49 12.00
N THR A 131 2.10 -8.44 11.36
CA THR A 131 1.49 -9.72 10.96
C THR A 131 1.31 -10.68 12.14
N LEU A 132 2.32 -10.77 13.01
CA LEU A 132 2.35 -11.79 14.05
C LEU A 132 1.81 -11.31 15.39
N ALA A 133 2.05 -10.05 15.75
CA ALA A 133 1.75 -9.54 17.09
C ALA A 133 0.49 -8.68 17.19
N LEU A 134 0.04 -8.02 16.10
CA LEU A 134 -1.14 -7.17 16.18
C LEU A 134 -2.43 -7.98 16.21
N PRO A 135 -3.40 -7.61 17.09
CA PRO A 135 -4.76 -8.16 17.07
C PRO A 135 -5.49 -7.86 15.77
N GLU A 136 -6.50 -8.69 15.46
CA GLU A 136 -7.43 -8.41 14.36
C GLU A 136 -8.09 -7.04 14.53
N GLY A 137 -8.30 -6.35 13.42
CA GLY A 137 -8.87 -4.99 13.41
C GLY A 137 -7.87 -3.86 13.47
N ILE A 138 -6.58 -4.11 13.83
CA ILE A 138 -5.51 -3.10 13.79
C ILE A 138 -4.29 -3.54 12.96
N GLN A 139 -4.37 -4.70 12.33
CA GLN A 139 -3.30 -5.20 11.44
C GLN A 139 -3.06 -4.32 10.23
N ASP A 140 -4.09 -3.59 9.78
CA ASP A 140 -4.01 -2.65 8.66
C ASP A 140 -3.40 -1.28 9.05
N TRP A 141 -3.02 -1.09 10.30
CA TRP A 141 -2.38 0.15 10.71
C TRP A 141 -1.05 0.35 9.98
N SER A 142 -0.81 1.58 9.55
CA SER A 142 0.49 1.94 8.98
C SER A 142 1.60 1.83 10.03
N LEU A 143 2.84 1.58 9.60
CA LEU A 143 3.99 1.56 10.51
C LEU A 143 4.13 2.87 11.29
N ARG A 144 3.78 3.99 10.68
CA ARG A 144 3.74 5.28 11.39
C ARG A 144 2.70 5.30 12.51
N THR A 145 1.52 4.76 12.26
CA THR A 145 0.47 4.66 13.29
C THR A 145 0.91 3.76 14.43
N ILE A 146 1.52 2.62 14.12
CA ILE A 146 2.09 1.69 15.10
C ILE A 146 3.14 2.40 15.96
N GLN A 147 4.09 3.11 15.33
CA GLN A 147 5.09 3.87 16.06
C GLN A 147 4.49 4.88 17.03
N LEU A 148 3.51 5.66 16.59
CA LEU A 148 2.93 6.73 17.40
C LEU A 148 2.00 6.19 18.50
N LYS A 149 1.27 5.12 18.22
CA LYS A 149 0.24 4.61 19.15
C LYS A 149 0.73 3.46 20.03
N LEU A 150 1.77 2.71 19.64
CA LEU A 150 2.25 1.56 20.38
C LEU A 150 3.68 1.70 20.90
N ILE A 151 4.57 2.40 20.16
CA ILE A 151 6.00 2.45 20.51
C ILE A 151 6.35 3.77 21.21
N LYS A 152 5.94 4.89 20.64
CA LYS A 152 6.24 6.23 21.16
C LYS A 152 5.20 6.69 22.17
N ILE A 153 4.95 5.87 23.19
CA ILE A 153 4.00 6.17 24.23
C ILE A 153 4.76 6.61 25.48
N GLY A 154 4.31 7.70 26.09
CA GLY A 154 4.81 8.11 27.39
C GLY A 154 4.45 7.07 28.44
N GLY A 155 5.40 6.71 29.29
CA GLY A 155 5.18 5.82 30.42
C GLY A 155 5.96 6.27 31.64
N ARG A 156 5.46 5.93 32.82
CA ARG A 156 6.12 6.16 34.10
C ARG A 156 6.37 4.82 34.78
N LEU A 157 7.61 4.55 35.14
CA LEU A 157 7.97 3.39 35.94
C LEU A 157 7.83 3.76 37.41
N ILE A 158 6.99 3.04 38.14
CA ILE A 158 6.85 3.17 39.58
C ILE A 158 7.24 1.87 40.26
N ARG A 159 7.89 2.00 41.42
CA ARG A 159 8.21 0.87 42.28
C ARG A 159 7.23 0.84 43.43
N HIS A 160 6.56 -0.29 43.63
CA HIS A 160 5.71 -0.52 44.78
C HIS A 160 6.13 -1.83 45.43
N ALA A 161 6.67 -1.72 46.65
CA ALA A 161 7.27 -2.84 47.38
C ALA A 161 8.35 -3.59 46.56
N ARG A 162 8.09 -4.84 46.20
CA ARG A 162 9.01 -5.71 45.41
C ARG A 162 8.74 -5.69 43.93
N TYR A 163 7.73 -4.97 43.45
CA TYR A 163 7.30 -4.98 42.07
C TYR A 163 7.52 -3.64 41.42
N TYR A 164 7.82 -3.70 40.10
CA TYR A 164 7.87 -2.55 39.25
C TYR A 164 6.60 -2.52 38.40
N HIS A 165 5.92 -1.39 38.36
CA HIS A 165 4.73 -1.17 37.55
C HIS A 165 5.05 -0.11 36.51
N MET A 166 4.78 -0.43 35.23
CA MET A 166 4.87 0.52 34.15
C MET A 166 3.47 1.08 33.89
N LEU A 167 3.27 2.33 34.24
CA LEU A 167 2.05 3.07 33.92
C LEU A 167 2.21 3.73 32.57
N LEU A 168 1.39 3.30 31.61
CA LEU A 168 1.33 3.94 30.29
C LEU A 168 0.35 5.10 30.33
N ALA A 169 0.59 6.12 29.47
CA ALA A 169 -0.31 7.25 29.34
C ALA A 169 -1.72 6.77 28.93
N GLU A 170 -2.72 7.12 29.70
CA GLU A 170 -4.09 6.61 29.63
C GLU A 170 -4.79 6.87 28.27
N VAL A 171 -4.35 7.90 27.58
CA VAL A 171 -4.92 8.35 26.27
C VAL A 171 -4.40 7.53 25.08
N SER A 172 -3.38 6.69 25.26
CA SER A 172 -2.62 6.17 24.11
C SER A 172 -3.09 4.83 23.58
N ILE A 173 -3.48 3.90 24.43
CA ILE A 173 -3.87 2.55 23.97
C ILE A 173 -5.03 2.03 24.81
N LYS A 174 -6.04 1.49 24.13
CA LYS A 174 -7.08 0.72 24.81
C LYS A 174 -6.46 -0.58 25.36
N GLU A 175 -6.79 -0.91 26.60
CA GLU A 175 -6.24 -2.06 27.34
C GLU A 175 -6.32 -3.38 26.55
N TRP A 176 -7.43 -3.60 25.82
CA TRP A 176 -7.62 -4.81 25.03
C TRP A 176 -6.59 -4.98 23.91
N ILE A 177 -6.11 -3.86 23.32
CA ILE A 177 -5.06 -3.90 22.28
C ILE A 177 -3.75 -4.37 22.90
N TRP A 178 -3.37 -3.80 24.02
CA TRP A 178 -2.14 -4.16 24.72
C TRP A 178 -2.16 -5.63 25.16
N ARG A 179 -3.24 -6.06 25.81
CA ARG A 179 -3.43 -7.47 26.21
C ARG A 179 -3.39 -8.40 24.99
N GLY A 180 -4.04 -8.03 23.89
CA GLY A 180 -4.02 -8.82 22.65
C GLY A 180 -2.62 -8.98 22.07
N ILE A 181 -1.82 -7.90 22.07
CA ILE A 181 -0.42 -7.94 21.61
C ILE A 181 0.41 -8.85 22.50
N MET A 182 0.34 -8.68 23.83
CA MET A 182 1.12 -9.48 24.78
C MET A 182 0.77 -10.97 24.70
N ASN A 183 -0.52 -11.31 24.56
CA ASN A 183 -0.96 -12.69 24.37
C ASN A 183 -0.40 -13.31 23.08
N LYS A 184 -0.42 -12.57 21.98
CA LYS A 184 0.16 -13.06 20.71
C LYS A 184 1.68 -13.24 20.80
N ILE A 185 2.38 -12.30 21.44
CA ILE A 185 3.83 -12.42 21.65
C ILE A 185 4.16 -13.63 22.52
N SER A 186 3.42 -13.87 23.60
CA SER A 186 3.64 -15.03 24.47
C SER A 186 3.44 -16.38 23.73
N GLN A 187 2.53 -16.42 22.75
CA GLN A 187 2.33 -17.60 21.92
C GLN A 187 3.47 -17.85 20.92
N LEU A 188 4.25 -16.81 20.57
CA LEU A 188 5.42 -16.95 19.69
C LEU A 188 6.66 -17.46 20.43
N CYS A 189 6.71 -17.32 21.74
CA CYS A 189 7.78 -17.90 22.54
C CYS A 189 7.45 -19.37 22.83
N PRO A 190 8.24 -20.34 22.31
CA PRO A 190 8.07 -21.73 22.74
C PRO A 190 8.24 -21.79 24.23
N ALA A 191 7.35 -22.52 24.93
CA ALA A 191 7.53 -22.80 26.34
C ALA A 191 8.92 -23.40 26.55
N PRO A 192 9.69 -22.98 27.56
CA PRO A 192 10.94 -23.61 27.86
C PRO A 192 10.69 -25.12 28.03
N SER A 193 11.34 -25.91 27.16
CA SER A 193 11.35 -27.36 27.31
C SER A 193 12.00 -27.65 28.65
N GLY A 194 11.16 -28.03 29.64
CA GLY A 194 11.59 -28.46 30.95
C GLY A 194 12.43 -29.73 30.92
#